data_69c24f53c9d72c8fecf294adb0e6a9d3
#
_entry.id   69c24f53c9d72c8fecf294adb0e6a9d3
#
_cell.length_a   1.000
_cell.length_b   1.000
_cell.length_c   1.000
_cell.angle_alpha   90.00
_cell.angle_beta   90.00
_cell.angle_gamma   90.00
#
_symmetry.space_group_name_H-M   'P 1'
#
loop_
_entity.id
_entity.type
_entity.pdbx_description
1 polymer ?
#
loop_
_entity_poly.entity_id
_entity_poly.type
_entity_poly.pdbx_seq_one_letter_code
_entity_poly.pdbx_strand_id
1 'polypeptide(L)'
;TMNDVLAALSTVEAFVDSGGPILMVIAAVTCVMWTLIFERLWFYKATLRKTINGTITHWNARAEQKSWNAHQIRTAMISRVTEQIRLNLDVIGTLVALCPLFGLLGTVVGMIEVFNVLATSGGADAKSMAGGVKQATIPTMAGMVAAISGVFGSTIVNQIANRESQLLEDQMTMDH
;
A
#
# COMPACT_ATOMS: atom_id res chain seq x y z
N THR A 1 -15.62 -8.46 -25.97
CA THR A 1 -15.24 -8.10 -27.35
C THR A 1 -14.56 -6.73 -27.38
N MET A 2 -13.96 -6.35 -28.55
CA MET A 2 -13.25 -5.07 -28.68
C MET A 2 -14.12 -3.86 -28.31
N ASN A 3 -15.40 -3.90 -28.60
CA ASN A 3 -16.36 -2.85 -28.25
C ASN A 3 -16.58 -2.70 -26.73
N ASP A 4 -16.52 -3.78 -25.97
CA ASP A 4 -16.70 -3.75 -24.51
C ASP A 4 -15.45 -3.13 -23.83
N VAL A 5 -14.27 -3.37 -24.40
CA VAL A 5 -13.02 -2.76 -23.94
C VAL A 5 -13.01 -1.26 -24.23
N LEU A 6 -13.45 -0.84 -25.42
CA LEU A 6 -13.57 0.59 -25.77
C LEU A 6 -14.62 1.31 -24.90
N ALA A 7 -15.73 0.68 -24.61
CA ALA A 7 -16.75 1.22 -23.70
C ALA A 7 -16.23 1.33 -22.25
N ALA A 8 -15.45 0.36 -21.79
CA ALA A 8 -14.81 0.43 -20.49
C ALA A 8 -13.78 1.56 -20.42
N LEU A 9 -12.96 1.73 -21.46
CA LEU A 9 -11.96 2.81 -21.52
C LEU A 9 -12.62 4.18 -21.53
N SER A 10 -13.68 4.39 -22.31
CA SER A 10 -14.41 5.67 -22.33
C SER A 10 -15.08 5.99 -20.98
N THR A 11 -15.53 4.95 -20.26
CA THR A 11 -16.10 5.10 -18.91
C THR A 11 -15.02 5.51 -17.89
N VAL A 12 -13.84 4.92 -17.99
CA VAL A 12 -12.68 5.27 -17.14
C VAL A 12 -12.22 6.71 -17.44
N GLU A 13 -12.15 7.09 -18.71
CA GLU A 13 -11.77 8.45 -19.14
C GLU A 13 -12.76 9.49 -18.60
N ALA A 14 -14.06 9.26 -18.75
CA ALA A 14 -15.10 10.11 -18.19
C ALA A 14 -15.06 10.18 -16.65
N PHE A 15 -14.69 9.09 -15.98
CA PHE A 15 -14.52 9.04 -14.53
C PHE A 15 -13.30 9.86 -14.08
N VAL A 16 -12.19 9.76 -14.79
CA VAL A 16 -10.96 10.53 -14.53
C VAL A 16 -11.21 12.03 -14.73
N ASP A 17 -11.86 12.41 -15.82
CA ASP A 17 -12.23 13.81 -16.11
C ASP A 17 -13.18 14.39 -15.06
N SER A 18 -14.09 13.56 -14.54
CA SER A 18 -15.05 13.97 -13.51
C SER A 18 -14.42 14.16 -12.12
N GLY A 19 -13.33 13.47 -11.80
CA GLY A 19 -12.70 13.50 -10.47
C GLY A 19 -11.60 14.55 -10.30
N GLY A 20 -11.21 15.23 -11.38
CA GLY A 20 -10.22 16.30 -11.36
C GLY A 20 -8.79 15.84 -10.96
N PRO A 21 -7.89 16.80 -10.65
CA PRO A 21 -6.46 16.52 -10.40
C PRO A 21 -6.23 15.63 -9.16
N ILE A 22 -7.13 15.68 -8.18
CA ILE A 22 -6.99 14.87 -6.95
C ILE A 22 -7.20 13.39 -7.23
N LEU A 23 -8.08 13.04 -8.16
CA LEU A 23 -8.26 11.65 -8.58
C LEU A 23 -6.97 11.09 -9.20
N MET A 24 -6.21 11.88 -9.95
CA MET A 24 -4.91 11.50 -10.50
C MET A 24 -3.88 11.22 -9.39
N VAL A 25 -3.88 12.03 -8.33
CA VAL A 25 -3.02 11.80 -7.16
C VAL A 25 -3.38 10.48 -6.47
N ILE A 26 -4.67 10.21 -6.26
CA ILE A 26 -5.16 8.95 -5.67
C ILE A 26 -4.73 7.76 -6.55
N ALA A 27 -4.88 7.87 -7.86
CA ALA A 27 -4.46 6.83 -8.80
C ALA A 27 -2.94 6.58 -8.72
N ALA A 28 -2.12 7.63 -8.69
CA ALA A 28 -0.67 7.51 -8.55
C ALA A 28 -0.27 6.84 -7.22
N VAL A 29 -0.85 7.28 -6.11
CA VAL A 29 -0.61 6.68 -4.78
C VAL A 29 -1.02 5.20 -4.77
N THR A 30 -2.16 4.87 -5.36
CA THR A 30 -2.64 3.48 -5.48
C THR A 30 -1.70 2.63 -6.33
N CYS A 31 -1.20 3.14 -7.44
CA CYS A 31 -0.22 2.45 -8.28
C CYS A 31 1.08 2.17 -7.52
N VAL A 32 1.63 3.17 -6.81
CA VAL A 32 2.83 3.00 -5.98
C VAL A 32 2.60 1.97 -4.88
N MET A 33 1.48 2.06 -4.17
CA MET A 33 1.09 1.13 -3.12
C MET A 33 1.05 -0.32 -3.64
N TRP A 34 0.35 -0.59 -4.73
CA TRP A 34 0.26 -1.92 -5.31
C TRP A 34 1.60 -2.41 -5.87
N THR A 35 2.42 -1.53 -6.44
CA THR A 35 3.79 -1.86 -6.88
C THR A 35 4.64 -2.36 -5.71
N LEU A 36 4.58 -1.70 -4.55
CA LEU A 36 5.29 -2.12 -3.35
C LEU A 36 4.75 -3.44 -2.79
N ILE A 37 3.42 -3.64 -2.81
CA ILE A 37 2.80 -4.91 -2.39
C ILE A 37 3.28 -6.06 -3.28
N PHE A 38 3.23 -5.91 -4.60
CA PHE A 38 3.70 -6.94 -5.53
C PHE A 38 5.20 -7.20 -5.42
N GLU A 39 6.01 -6.15 -5.24
CA GLU A 39 7.45 -6.28 -5.01
C GLU A 39 7.73 -7.12 -3.77
N ARG A 40 7.02 -6.89 -2.65
CA ARG A 40 7.15 -7.66 -1.42
C ARG A 40 6.72 -9.12 -1.60
N LEU A 41 5.58 -9.36 -2.22
CA LEU A 41 5.10 -10.73 -2.50
C LEU A 41 6.10 -11.50 -3.37
N TRP A 42 6.67 -10.85 -4.38
CA TRP A 42 7.71 -11.45 -5.22
C TRP A 42 8.99 -11.75 -4.43
N PHE A 43 9.44 -10.81 -3.60
CA PHE A 43 10.60 -10.99 -2.74
C PHE A 43 10.42 -12.21 -1.82
N TYR A 44 9.28 -12.35 -1.16
CA TYR A 44 9.01 -13.48 -0.28
C TYR A 44 9.01 -14.82 -1.03
N LYS A 45 8.50 -14.85 -2.23
CA LYS A 45 8.44 -16.08 -3.03
C LYS A 45 9.79 -16.47 -3.65
N ALA A 46 10.58 -15.51 -4.11
CA ALA A 46 11.78 -15.75 -4.91
C ALA A 46 13.08 -15.73 -4.09
N THR A 47 13.23 -14.79 -3.16
CA THR A 47 14.53 -14.47 -2.54
C THR A 47 14.60 -14.87 -1.08
N LEU A 48 13.50 -14.73 -0.33
CA LEU A 48 13.52 -14.89 1.13
C LEU A 48 14.02 -16.28 1.56
N ARG A 49 13.57 -17.35 0.92
CA ARG A 49 14.01 -18.72 1.25
C ARG A 49 15.52 -18.93 1.10
N LYS A 50 16.13 -18.29 0.09
CA LYS A 50 17.60 -18.35 -0.09
C LYS A 50 18.32 -17.62 1.03
N THR A 51 17.82 -16.45 1.40
CA THR A 51 18.40 -15.63 2.49
C THR A 51 18.29 -16.35 3.84
N ILE A 52 17.12 -16.90 4.17
CA ILE A 52 16.90 -17.65 5.40
C ILE A 52 17.81 -18.88 5.45
N ASN A 53 17.81 -19.71 4.41
CA ASN A 53 18.64 -20.92 4.36
C ASN A 53 20.14 -20.59 4.45
N GLY A 54 20.60 -19.54 3.78
CA GLY A 54 21.97 -19.05 3.89
C GLY A 54 22.34 -18.65 5.33
N THR A 55 21.45 -17.93 6.01
CA THR A 55 21.65 -17.52 7.40
C THR A 55 21.69 -18.70 8.36
N ILE A 56 20.78 -19.65 8.21
CA ILE A 56 20.74 -20.89 9.02
C ILE A 56 21.99 -21.73 8.78
N THR A 57 22.40 -21.91 7.51
CA THR A 57 23.63 -22.65 7.19
C THR A 57 24.86 -22.00 7.82
N HIS A 58 24.94 -20.66 7.76
CA HIS A 58 26.04 -19.93 8.38
C HIS A 58 26.02 -20.03 9.90
N TRP A 59 24.84 -20.06 10.53
CA TRP A 59 24.70 -20.31 11.97
C TRP A 59 25.15 -21.72 12.34
N ASN A 60 24.67 -22.75 11.64
CA ASN A 60 24.97 -24.15 11.92
C ASN A 60 26.42 -24.52 11.63
N ALA A 61 27.12 -23.80 10.75
CA ALA A 61 28.53 -24.00 10.46
C ALA A 61 29.47 -23.47 11.57
N ARG A 62 28.95 -22.79 12.58
CA ARG A 62 29.76 -22.27 13.70
C ARG A 62 30.10 -23.40 14.68
N ALA A 63 31.38 -23.46 15.06
CA ALA A 63 31.87 -24.40 16.04
C ALA A 63 31.38 -24.14 17.48
N GLU A 64 30.92 -22.90 17.76
CA GLU A 64 30.49 -22.46 19.08
C GLU A 64 29.15 -21.76 19.00
N GLN A 65 28.13 -22.29 19.69
CA GLN A 65 26.75 -21.80 19.72
C GLN A 65 26.26 -21.53 21.14
N LYS A 66 27.10 -21.80 22.19
CA LYS A 66 26.69 -21.70 23.61
C LYS A 66 27.22 -20.48 24.33
N SER A 67 28.19 -19.72 23.79
CA SER A 67 28.76 -18.60 24.48
C SER A 67 27.84 -17.36 24.43
N TRP A 68 28.06 -16.44 25.37
CA TRP A 68 27.41 -15.16 25.37
C TRP A 68 27.59 -14.41 24.02
N ASN A 69 28.78 -14.50 23.43
CA ASN A 69 29.06 -13.92 22.12
C ASN A 69 28.23 -14.56 21.00
N ALA A 70 28.03 -15.90 21.05
CA ALA A 70 27.19 -16.60 20.10
C ALA A 70 25.72 -16.12 20.18
N HIS A 71 25.23 -15.88 21.40
CA HIS A 71 23.89 -15.33 21.61
C HIS A 71 23.72 -13.95 20.96
N GLN A 72 24.67 -13.04 21.14
CA GLN A 72 24.66 -11.72 20.51
C GLN A 72 24.69 -11.81 18.97
N ILE A 73 25.51 -12.71 18.43
CA ILE A 73 25.61 -12.91 16.97
C ILE A 73 24.31 -13.47 16.42
N ARG A 74 23.70 -14.46 17.09
CA ARG A 74 22.38 -15.00 16.72
C ARG A 74 21.33 -13.88 16.63
N THR A 75 21.21 -13.08 17.69
CA THR A 75 20.27 -11.96 17.75
C THR A 75 20.51 -10.96 16.62
N ALA A 76 21.78 -10.63 16.34
CA ALA A 76 22.13 -9.72 15.24
C ALA A 76 21.78 -10.31 13.85
N MET A 77 21.97 -11.61 13.65
CA MET A 77 21.61 -12.28 12.39
C MET A 77 20.10 -12.32 12.19
N ILE A 78 19.33 -12.67 13.22
CA ILE A 78 17.86 -12.66 13.20
C ILE A 78 17.35 -11.24 12.91
N SER A 79 17.87 -10.25 13.63
CA SER A 79 17.47 -8.84 13.45
C SER A 79 17.68 -8.34 12.02
N ARG A 80 18.84 -8.64 11.42
CA ARG A 80 19.12 -8.25 10.02
C ARG A 80 18.16 -8.86 9.01
N VAL A 81 17.85 -10.13 9.15
CA VAL A 81 16.92 -10.81 8.23
C VAL A 81 15.48 -10.30 8.46
N THR A 82 15.08 -10.12 9.72
CA THR A 82 13.76 -9.58 10.06
C THR A 82 13.59 -8.15 9.53
N GLU A 83 14.63 -7.32 9.59
CA GLU A 83 14.63 -5.98 9.00
C GLU A 83 14.40 -6.04 7.48
N GLN A 84 15.08 -6.95 6.77
CA GLN A 84 14.86 -7.17 5.34
C GLN A 84 13.45 -7.68 5.03
N ILE A 85 12.89 -8.55 5.86
CA ILE A 85 11.52 -9.04 5.73
C ILE A 85 10.51 -7.90 5.89
N ARG A 86 10.73 -7.01 6.87
CA ARG A 86 9.82 -5.90 7.19
C ARG A 86 10.05 -4.63 6.38
N LEU A 87 11.07 -4.60 5.54
CA LEU A 87 11.36 -3.43 4.70
C LEU A 87 10.11 -3.01 3.90
N ASN A 88 9.84 -1.71 3.82
CA ASN A 88 8.70 -1.09 3.12
C ASN A 88 7.29 -1.42 3.65
N LEU A 89 7.11 -2.25 4.68
CA LEU A 89 5.76 -2.54 5.21
C LEU A 89 5.10 -1.31 5.81
N ASP A 90 5.87 -0.50 6.54
CA ASP A 90 5.39 0.75 7.15
C ASP A 90 5.01 1.78 6.07
N VAL A 91 5.77 1.82 4.96
CA VAL A 91 5.46 2.68 3.81
C VAL A 91 4.15 2.25 3.16
N ILE A 92 3.93 0.94 2.96
CA ILE A 92 2.65 0.41 2.43
C ILE A 92 1.50 0.83 3.36
N GLY A 93 1.64 0.64 4.67
CA GLY A 93 0.64 1.03 5.65
C GLY A 93 0.31 2.53 5.60
N THR A 94 1.33 3.37 5.46
CA THR A 94 1.18 4.81 5.33
C THR A 94 0.43 5.19 4.04
N LEU A 95 0.77 4.58 2.90
CA LEU A 95 0.08 4.83 1.63
C LEU A 95 -1.39 4.42 1.68
N VAL A 96 -1.71 3.28 2.33
CA VAL A 96 -3.09 2.85 2.56
C VAL A 96 -3.88 3.89 3.36
N ALA A 97 -3.29 4.43 4.43
CA ALA A 97 -3.92 5.45 5.27
C ALA A 97 -4.10 6.80 4.54
N LEU A 98 -3.20 7.14 3.62
CA LEU A 98 -3.27 8.38 2.84
C LEU A 98 -4.40 8.38 1.80
N CYS A 99 -4.80 7.21 1.26
CA CYS A 99 -5.83 7.14 0.22
C CYS A 99 -7.16 7.78 0.63
N PRO A 100 -7.76 7.50 1.81
CA PRO A 100 -8.99 8.15 2.24
C PRO A 100 -8.80 9.65 2.53
N LEU A 101 -7.60 10.05 3.00
CA LEU A 101 -7.30 11.46 3.28
C LEU A 101 -7.24 12.29 2.00
N PHE A 102 -6.66 11.76 0.94
CA PHE A 102 -6.73 12.38 -0.39
C PHE A 102 -8.16 12.40 -0.95
N GLY A 103 -8.95 11.36 -0.67
CA GLY A 103 -10.38 11.36 -1.00
C GLY A 103 -11.13 12.51 -0.30
N LEU A 104 -10.90 12.70 0.99
CA LEU A 104 -11.49 13.80 1.75
C LEU A 104 -11.01 15.16 1.24
N LEU A 105 -9.72 15.31 0.93
CA LEU A 105 -9.19 16.52 0.31
C LEU A 105 -9.91 16.83 -1.00
N GLY A 106 -10.25 15.81 -1.78
CA GLY A 106 -11.00 15.94 -3.03
C GLY A 106 -12.38 16.57 -2.82
N THR A 107 -13.11 16.20 -1.77
CA THR A 107 -14.41 16.84 -1.47
C THR A 107 -14.25 18.29 -1.09
N VAL A 108 -13.24 18.64 -0.29
CA VAL A 108 -12.99 20.03 0.13
C VAL A 108 -12.68 20.90 -1.09
N VAL A 109 -11.77 20.47 -1.96
CA VAL A 109 -11.39 21.21 -3.18
C VAL A 109 -12.58 21.32 -4.13
N GLY A 110 -13.33 20.24 -4.35
CA GLY A 110 -14.52 20.26 -5.21
C GLY A 110 -15.60 21.18 -4.68
N MET A 111 -15.82 21.23 -3.37
CA MET A 111 -16.79 22.17 -2.78
C MET A 111 -16.35 23.63 -2.89
N ILE A 112 -15.06 23.93 -2.75
CA ILE A 112 -14.53 25.29 -2.99
C ILE A 112 -14.84 25.72 -4.43
N GLU A 113 -14.66 24.84 -5.40
CA GLU A 113 -14.95 25.12 -6.81
C GLU A 113 -16.43 25.39 -7.05
N VAL A 114 -17.32 24.60 -6.43
CA VAL A 114 -18.77 24.84 -6.46
C VAL A 114 -19.14 26.23 -5.93
N PHE A 115 -18.58 26.62 -4.78
CA PHE A 115 -18.83 27.94 -4.20
C PHE A 115 -18.27 29.09 -5.06
N ASN A 116 -17.12 28.90 -5.69
CA ASN A 116 -16.58 29.91 -6.62
C ASN A 116 -17.47 30.12 -7.83
N VAL A 117 -17.99 29.05 -8.43
CA VAL A 117 -18.98 29.15 -9.54
C VAL A 117 -20.23 29.84 -9.08
N LEU A 118 -20.73 29.56 -7.87
CA LEU A 118 -21.91 30.20 -7.31
C LEU A 118 -21.73 31.71 -7.15
N ALA A 119 -20.59 32.12 -6.61
CA ALA A 119 -20.26 33.53 -6.37
C ALA A 119 -20.14 34.35 -7.67
N THR A 120 -19.65 33.72 -8.75
CA THR A 120 -19.43 34.38 -10.04
C THR A 120 -20.68 34.40 -10.93
N SER A 121 -21.57 33.40 -10.79
CA SER A 121 -22.78 33.26 -11.64
C SER A 121 -23.99 34.07 -11.18
N GLY A 122 -23.92 34.75 -10.05
CA GLY A 122 -24.96 35.69 -9.60
C GLY A 122 -26.32 35.08 -9.24
N GLY A 123 -26.45 33.80 -9.19
CA GLY A 123 -27.68 33.09 -8.84
C GLY A 123 -27.58 31.59 -9.10
N ALA A 124 -28.00 30.82 -8.12
CA ALA A 124 -27.84 29.37 -8.12
C ALA A 124 -28.80 28.68 -9.10
N ASP A 125 -28.29 28.21 -10.23
CA ASP A 125 -28.96 27.13 -10.93
C ASP A 125 -28.78 25.85 -10.14
N ALA A 126 -29.85 25.30 -9.56
CA ALA A 126 -29.84 24.07 -8.76
C ALA A 126 -29.21 22.89 -9.51
N LYS A 127 -29.28 22.87 -10.83
CA LYS A 127 -28.68 21.82 -11.68
C LYS A 127 -27.15 21.91 -11.69
N SER A 128 -26.59 23.11 -11.78
CA SER A 128 -25.12 23.32 -11.72
C SER A 128 -24.58 23.00 -10.35
N MET A 129 -25.30 23.34 -9.26
CA MET A 129 -24.94 22.95 -7.90
C MET A 129 -24.93 21.45 -7.70
N ALA A 130 -25.96 20.74 -8.15
CA ALA A 130 -26.05 19.28 -8.05
C ALA A 130 -24.90 18.58 -8.82
N GLY A 131 -24.53 19.11 -9.99
CA GLY A 131 -23.40 18.64 -10.78
C GLY A 131 -22.05 18.78 -10.05
N GLY A 132 -21.79 19.94 -9.45
CA GLY A 132 -20.56 20.20 -8.71
C GLY A 132 -20.43 19.36 -7.42
N VAL A 133 -21.51 19.20 -6.66
CA VAL A 133 -21.53 18.31 -5.49
C VAL A 133 -21.26 16.86 -5.90
N LYS A 134 -21.85 16.38 -6.98
CA LYS A 134 -21.57 15.05 -7.53
C LYS A 134 -20.08 14.89 -7.85
N GLN A 135 -19.49 15.85 -8.51
CA GLN A 135 -18.07 15.83 -8.89
C GLN A 135 -17.15 15.85 -7.66
N ALA A 136 -17.49 16.60 -6.61
CA ALA A 136 -16.73 16.64 -5.36
C ALA A 136 -16.72 15.29 -4.61
N THR A 137 -17.74 14.45 -4.76
CA THR A 137 -17.83 13.15 -4.03
C THR A 137 -17.05 12.02 -4.69
N ILE A 138 -16.72 12.11 -5.98
CA ILE A 138 -16.00 11.05 -6.73
C ILE A 138 -14.63 10.72 -6.13
N PRO A 139 -13.76 11.69 -5.79
CA PRO A 139 -12.45 11.37 -5.20
C PRO A 139 -12.55 10.62 -3.87
N THR A 140 -13.55 10.93 -3.02
CA THR A 140 -13.75 10.23 -1.75
C THR A 140 -14.08 8.75 -1.96
N MET A 141 -14.98 8.48 -2.89
CA MET A 141 -15.34 7.11 -3.24
C MET A 141 -14.12 6.34 -3.78
N ALA A 142 -13.35 6.95 -4.68
CA ALA A 142 -12.14 6.37 -5.22
C ALA A 142 -11.07 6.12 -4.13
N GLY A 143 -10.84 7.09 -3.23
CA GLY A 143 -9.90 6.96 -2.12
C GLY A 143 -10.26 5.85 -1.14
N MET A 144 -11.55 5.68 -0.83
CA MET A 144 -12.01 4.59 0.03
C MET A 144 -11.85 3.22 -0.62
N VAL A 145 -12.19 3.07 -1.91
CA VAL A 145 -12.00 1.81 -2.65
C VAL A 145 -10.53 1.44 -2.73
N ALA A 146 -9.65 2.42 -3.02
CA ALA A 146 -8.21 2.23 -3.01
C ALA A 146 -7.70 1.77 -1.64
N ALA A 147 -8.14 2.41 -0.56
CA ALA A 147 -7.77 2.05 0.81
C ALA A 147 -8.20 0.63 1.18
N ILE A 148 -9.44 0.25 0.89
CA ILE A 148 -9.95 -1.10 1.18
C ILE A 148 -9.09 -2.14 0.46
N SER A 149 -8.82 -1.95 -0.83
CA SER A 149 -7.96 -2.86 -1.59
C SER A 149 -6.53 -2.95 -1.01
N GLY A 150 -5.98 -1.81 -0.58
CA GLY A 150 -4.67 -1.72 0.04
C GLY A 150 -4.60 -2.38 1.41
N VAL A 151 -5.65 -2.28 2.24
CA VAL A 151 -5.73 -2.97 3.54
C VAL A 151 -5.64 -4.48 3.34
N PHE A 152 -6.36 -5.05 2.37
CA PHE A 152 -6.25 -6.49 2.07
C PHE A 152 -4.84 -6.87 1.66
N GLY A 153 -4.23 -6.15 0.72
CA GLY A 153 -2.86 -6.42 0.26
C GLY A 153 -1.84 -6.29 1.40
N SER A 154 -1.91 -5.21 2.17
CA SER A 154 -1.04 -4.96 3.34
C SER A 154 -1.18 -6.04 4.41
N THR A 155 -2.39 -6.49 4.70
CA THR A 155 -2.65 -7.55 5.69
C THR A 155 -1.99 -8.86 5.27
N ILE A 156 -2.12 -9.26 4.00
CA ILE A 156 -1.49 -10.48 3.47
C ILE A 156 0.03 -10.40 3.61
N VAL A 157 0.63 -9.29 3.18
CA VAL A 157 2.08 -9.09 3.23
C VAL A 157 2.59 -9.12 4.69
N ASN A 158 1.89 -8.44 5.60
CA ASN A 158 2.24 -8.44 7.04
C ASN A 158 2.12 -9.84 7.68
N GLN A 159 1.10 -10.61 7.34
CA GLN A 159 0.95 -11.98 7.83
C GLN A 159 2.10 -12.88 7.37
N ILE A 160 2.49 -12.78 6.10
CA ILE A 160 3.64 -13.53 5.58
C ILE A 160 4.92 -13.09 6.29
N ALA A 161 5.16 -11.79 6.43
CA ALA A 161 6.33 -11.24 7.12
C ALA A 161 6.46 -11.74 8.55
N ASN A 162 5.38 -11.71 9.31
CA ASN A 162 5.35 -12.16 10.70
C ASN A 162 5.61 -13.66 10.81
N ARG A 163 4.99 -14.46 9.94
CA ARG A 163 5.19 -15.91 9.89
C ARG A 163 6.64 -16.28 9.58
N GLU A 164 7.21 -15.67 8.55
CA GLU A 164 8.60 -15.98 8.14
C GLU A 164 9.62 -15.53 9.20
N SER A 165 9.35 -14.40 9.89
CA SER A 165 10.20 -13.93 10.99
C SER A 165 10.19 -14.92 12.18
N GLN A 166 9.02 -15.45 12.55
CA GLN A 166 8.87 -16.44 13.61
C GLN A 166 9.55 -17.75 13.23
N LEU A 167 9.34 -18.25 12.00
CA LEU A 167 9.99 -19.47 11.52
C LEU A 167 11.51 -19.36 11.53
N LEU A 168 12.09 -18.20 11.19
CA LEU A 168 13.52 -17.96 11.27
C LEU A 168 14.03 -18.07 12.73
N GLU A 169 13.32 -17.47 13.66
CA GLU A 169 13.67 -17.49 15.08
C GLU A 169 13.62 -18.90 15.66
N ASP A 170 12.59 -19.67 15.31
CA ASP A 170 12.42 -21.06 15.73
C ASP A 170 13.47 -22.01 15.13
N GLN A 171 13.92 -21.76 13.89
CA GLN A 171 14.91 -22.59 13.21
C GLN A 171 16.36 -22.31 13.68
N MET A 172 16.61 -21.14 14.25
CA MET A 172 17.90 -20.80 14.85
C MET A 172 17.90 -21.12 16.35
N THR A 173 17.65 -22.38 16.71
CA THR A 173 17.68 -22.85 18.11
C THR A 173 19.07 -22.78 18.70
N MET A 174 19.16 -22.57 20.00
CA MET A 174 20.40 -22.75 20.77
C MET A 174 20.37 -24.15 21.39
N ASP A 175 21.40 -24.93 21.14
CA ASP A 175 21.59 -26.18 21.88
C ASP A 175 21.84 -25.87 23.36
N HIS A 176 20.93 -26.33 24.22
CA HIS A 176 21.03 -26.23 25.68
C HIS A 176 22.08 -27.20 26.25
#